data_a7b8cf219c5cb30a3c5c6fe522258e70
#
_entry.id   a7b8cf219c5cb30a3c5c6fe522258e70
#
_cell.length_a   1.000
_cell.length_b   1.000
_cell.length_c   1.000
_cell.angle_alpha   90.00
_cell.angle_beta   90.00
_cell.angle_gamma   90.00
#
_symmetry.space_group_name_H-M   'P 1'
#
loop_
_entity.id
_entity.type
_entity.pdbx_description
1 polymer ?
#
loop_
_entity_poly.entity_id
_entity_poly.type
_entity_poly.pdbx_seq_one_letter_code
_entity_poly.pdbx_strand_id
1 'polypeptide(L)'
;MKKSIYLIASLIALSFTSCDLDYEPYSSLPGDKLDQIEGSSENITSGNYSLLKPWVENWHRITEYPSDNIALSGTTTDQFMNNYNYNRLVNNGRVNTYYSYSFKIIAGTNIVLSKIKEGVNKTDDQMIAENLYLRSMVYFYLTNVFGRPYNQGAAT
;
A
#
# COMPACT_ATOMS: atom_id res chain seq x y z
N MET A 1 -32.88 -39.34 32.20
CA MET A 1 -32.61 -39.17 30.76
C MET A 1 -33.25 -37.92 30.16
N LYS A 2 -34.55 -37.59 30.35
CA LYS A 2 -35.16 -36.37 29.76
C LYS A 2 -34.52 -35.04 30.23
N LYS A 3 -34.16 -34.94 31.49
CA LYS A 3 -33.53 -33.71 32.05
C LYS A 3 -32.12 -33.43 31.47
N SER A 4 -31.34 -34.50 31.16
CA SER A 4 -30.02 -34.34 30.53
C SER A 4 -30.13 -33.83 29.10
N ILE A 5 -31.18 -34.21 28.37
CA ILE A 5 -31.41 -33.77 26.99
C ILE A 5 -31.69 -32.26 26.92
N TYR A 6 -32.49 -31.76 27.88
CA TYR A 6 -32.78 -30.31 27.96
C TYR A 6 -31.55 -29.49 28.34
N LEU A 7 -30.65 -30.00 29.17
CA LEU A 7 -29.38 -29.35 29.50
C LEU A 7 -28.44 -29.26 28.28
N ILE A 8 -28.35 -30.33 27.52
CA ILE A 8 -27.53 -30.35 26.29
C ILE A 8 -28.13 -29.44 25.23
N ALA A 9 -29.45 -29.44 25.04
CA ALA A 9 -30.12 -28.56 24.10
C ALA A 9 -29.96 -27.06 24.48
N SER A 10 -30.01 -26.74 25.78
CA SER A 10 -29.75 -25.37 26.27
C SER A 10 -28.29 -24.94 26.05
N LEU A 11 -27.33 -25.84 26.23
CA LEU A 11 -25.91 -25.54 25.99
C LEU A 11 -25.60 -25.27 24.49
N ILE A 12 -26.26 -26.03 23.61
CA ILE A 12 -26.13 -25.88 22.15
C ILE A 12 -26.80 -24.56 21.70
N ALA A 13 -27.93 -24.16 22.28
CA ALA A 13 -28.60 -22.90 21.95
C ALA A 13 -27.78 -21.67 22.34
N LEU A 14 -26.97 -21.74 23.39
CA LEU A 14 -26.06 -20.67 23.82
C LEU A 14 -24.83 -20.50 22.93
N SER A 15 -24.45 -21.52 22.15
CA SER A 15 -23.30 -21.44 21.24
C SER A 15 -23.60 -20.76 19.90
N PHE A 16 -24.87 -20.45 19.62
CA PHE A 16 -25.28 -19.71 18.41
C PHE A 16 -25.35 -18.18 18.60
N THR A 17 -25.03 -17.63 19.77
CA THR A 17 -24.79 -16.19 19.93
C THR A 17 -23.39 -15.90 19.39
N SER A 18 -23.24 -15.97 18.06
CA SER A 18 -22.06 -15.44 17.38
C SER A 18 -22.03 -13.93 17.64
N CYS A 19 -20.98 -13.47 18.30
CA CYS A 19 -20.69 -12.05 18.36
C CYS A 19 -20.59 -11.57 16.91
N ASP A 20 -21.25 -10.46 16.62
CA ASP A 20 -21.04 -9.71 15.39
C ASP A 20 -19.58 -9.26 15.39
N LEU A 21 -18.78 -9.93 14.56
CA LEU A 21 -17.35 -9.67 14.40
C LEU A 21 -17.07 -8.54 13.40
N ASP A 22 -18.12 -7.96 12.81
CA ASP A 22 -18.02 -6.79 11.95
C ASP A 22 -17.75 -5.51 12.78
N TYR A 23 -16.59 -5.52 13.47
CA TYR A 23 -16.07 -4.34 14.12
C TYR A 23 -15.43 -3.43 13.07
N GLU A 24 -16.11 -2.33 12.77
CA GLU A 24 -15.53 -1.28 11.90
C GLU A 24 -14.28 -0.70 12.56
N PRO A 25 -13.14 -0.65 11.86
CA PRO A 25 -11.93 -0.08 12.43
C PRO A 25 -12.13 1.42 12.72
N TYR A 26 -11.95 1.81 13.98
CA TYR A 26 -12.10 3.20 14.43
C TYR A 26 -11.21 4.21 13.69
N SER A 27 -10.08 3.74 13.15
CA SER A 27 -9.04 4.58 12.53
C SER A 27 -9.01 4.54 11.00
N SER A 28 -9.90 3.79 10.35
CA SER A 28 -9.94 3.68 8.88
C SER A 28 -11.39 3.59 8.39
N LEU A 29 -11.67 4.28 7.29
CA LEU A 29 -12.97 4.18 6.63
C LEU A 29 -13.05 2.85 5.86
N PRO A 30 -14.10 2.04 6.08
CA PRO A 30 -14.38 0.87 5.26
C PRO A 30 -14.56 1.27 3.78
N GLY A 31 -14.03 0.46 2.86
CA GLY A 31 -14.05 0.77 1.44
C GLY A 31 -15.45 0.92 0.83
N ASP A 32 -16.43 0.19 1.37
CA ASP A 32 -17.85 0.25 1.00
C ASP A 32 -18.54 1.57 1.38
N LYS A 33 -18.05 2.27 2.40
CA LYS A 33 -18.57 3.59 2.81
C LYS A 33 -17.97 4.76 2.04
N LEU A 34 -16.88 4.55 1.30
CA LEU A 34 -16.26 5.62 0.52
C LEU A 34 -17.20 6.19 -0.56
N ASP A 35 -18.14 5.41 -1.07
CA ASP A 35 -19.13 5.86 -2.06
C ASP A 35 -20.17 6.82 -1.48
N GLN A 36 -20.32 6.85 -0.15
CA GLN A 36 -21.27 7.70 0.55
C GLN A 36 -20.67 9.06 0.94
N ILE A 37 -19.36 9.24 0.72
CA ILE A 37 -18.64 10.45 1.11
C ILE A 37 -18.38 11.30 -0.13
N GLU A 38 -19.00 12.48 -0.13
CA GLU A 38 -18.74 13.49 -1.16
C GLU A 38 -17.26 13.90 -1.16
N GLY A 39 -16.65 14.01 -2.35
CA GLY A 39 -15.23 14.34 -2.49
C GLY A 39 -14.26 13.22 -2.09
N SER A 40 -14.73 12.00 -1.88
CA SER A 40 -13.86 10.88 -1.48
C SER A 40 -12.73 10.62 -2.48
N SER A 41 -13.01 10.71 -3.79
CA SER A 41 -12.01 10.53 -4.85
C SER A 41 -10.93 11.61 -4.84
N GLU A 42 -11.30 12.86 -4.60
CA GLU A 42 -10.36 14.00 -4.45
C GLU A 42 -9.48 13.82 -3.22
N ASN A 43 -10.08 13.42 -2.08
CA ASN A 43 -9.35 13.17 -0.84
C ASN A 43 -8.36 12.02 -0.99
N ILE A 44 -8.74 10.92 -1.66
CA ILE A 44 -7.85 9.79 -1.92
C ILE A 44 -6.72 10.21 -2.87
N THR A 45 -7.03 10.97 -3.93
CA THR A 45 -6.02 11.50 -4.86
C THR A 45 -4.99 12.38 -4.12
N SER A 46 -5.46 13.30 -3.28
CA SER A 46 -4.58 14.12 -2.43
C SER A 46 -3.76 13.27 -1.45
N GLY A 47 -4.36 12.22 -0.88
CA GLY A 47 -3.68 11.24 -0.05
C GLY A 47 -2.57 10.50 -0.81
N ASN A 48 -2.81 10.11 -2.06
CA ASN A 48 -1.81 9.48 -2.92
C ASN A 48 -0.60 10.39 -3.16
N TYR A 49 -0.83 11.69 -3.41
CA TYR A 49 0.25 12.69 -3.51
C TYR A 49 1.03 12.84 -2.20
N SER A 50 0.35 12.82 -1.06
CA SER A 50 1.00 12.89 0.26
C SER A 50 1.92 11.70 0.51
N LEU A 51 1.59 10.52 0.00
CA LEU A 51 2.42 9.31 0.09
C LEU A 51 3.68 9.38 -0.79
N LEU A 52 3.72 10.25 -1.81
CA LEU A 52 4.89 10.39 -2.67
C LEU A 52 6.12 10.90 -1.92
N LYS A 53 5.97 11.78 -0.93
CA LYS A 53 7.12 12.31 -0.19
C LYS A 53 7.98 11.21 0.44
N PRO A 54 7.45 10.37 1.34
CA PRO A 54 8.22 9.29 1.93
C PRO A 54 8.60 8.21 0.90
N TRP A 55 7.79 8.02 -0.15
CA TRP A 55 8.09 7.08 -1.22
C TRP A 55 9.33 7.51 -2.01
N VAL A 56 9.40 8.76 -2.49
CA VAL A 56 10.54 9.32 -3.23
C VAL A 56 11.79 9.35 -2.36
N GLU A 57 11.68 9.74 -1.08
CA GLU A 57 12.80 9.74 -0.15
C GLU A 57 13.45 8.36 -0.03
N ASN A 58 12.64 7.31 0.15
CA ASN A 58 13.16 5.95 0.26
C ASN A 58 13.72 5.46 -1.10
N TRP A 59 13.05 5.77 -2.21
CA TRP A 59 13.55 5.42 -3.54
C TRP A 59 14.94 6.02 -3.82
N HIS A 60 15.12 7.33 -3.61
CA HIS A 60 16.41 7.98 -3.79
C HIS A 60 17.52 7.32 -2.96
N ARG A 61 17.24 7.02 -1.71
CA ARG A 61 18.24 6.38 -0.84
C ARG A 61 18.56 4.95 -1.26
N ILE A 62 17.59 4.19 -1.78
CA ILE A 62 17.81 2.83 -2.28
C ILE A 62 18.67 2.85 -3.54
N THR A 63 18.46 3.81 -4.43
CA THR A 63 19.11 3.86 -5.75
C THR A 63 20.41 4.65 -5.74
N GLU A 64 20.49 5.76 -4.98
CA GLU A 64 21.63 6.66 -5.01
C GLU A 64 22.74 6.28 -4.01
N TYR A 65 22.40 5.70 -2.85
CA TYR A 65 23.41 5.33 -1.86
C TYR A 65 24.43 4.30 -2.36
N PRO A 66 24.07 3.30 -3.18
CA PRO A 66 25.06 2.41 -3.78
C PRO A 66 25.75 2.99 -5.02
N SER A 67 25.51 4.25 -5.38
CA SER A 67 26.13 4.90 -6.53
C SER A 67 27.43 5.63 -6.15
N ASP A 68 28.22 5.99 -7.16
CA ASP A 68 29.47 6.74 -7.01
C ASP A 68 29.23 8.24 -6.70
N ASN A 69 27.97 8.70 -6.75
CA ASN A 69 27.61 10.10 -6.57
C ASN A 69 27.49 10.53 -5.11
N ILE A 70 27.42 9.58 -4.18
CA ILE A 70 27.19 9.83 -2.76
C ILE A 70 28.32 9.24 -1.91
N ALA A 71 28.85 10.05 -1.01
CA ALA A 71 29.75 9.60 0.04
C ALA A 71 29.07 9.85 1.40
N LEU A 72 28.99 8.83 2.25
CA LEU A 72 28.49 8.96 3.60
C LEU A 72 29.62 9.47 4.51
N SER A 73 29.38 10.55 5.24
CA SER A 73 30.33 11.06 6.24
C SER A 73 30.04 10.45 7.61
N GLY A 74 31.04 9.83 8.23
CA GLY A 74 30.95 9.27 9.57
C GLY A 74 30.23 7.93 9.64
N THR A 75 29.93 7.52 10.88
CA THR A 75 29.16 6.30 11.15
C THR A 75 27.69 6.62 11.26
N THR A 76 26.86 5.84 10.58
CA THR A 76 25.40 5.95 10.66
C THR A 76 24.78 4.62 11.07
N THR A 77 23.72 4.67 11.87
CA THR A 77 22.90 3.51 12.22
C THR A 77 21.72 3.33 11.26
N ASP A 78 21.60 4.17 10.24
CA ASP A 78 20.54 4.05 9.24
C ASP A 78 20.65 2.72 8.48
N GLN A 79 19.54 2.04 8.29
CA GLN A 79 19.48 0.78 7.55
C GLN A 79 19.89 0.91 6.08
N PHE A 80 19.91 2.11 5.53
CA PHE A 80 20.47 2.39 4.21
C PHE A 80 21.99 2.27 4.13
N MET A 81 22.70 2.28 5.26
CA MET A 81 24.12 1.95 5.30
C MET A 81 24.39 0.57 4.70
N ASN A 82 23.48 -0.38 4.89
CA ASN A 82 23.57 -1.68 4.26
C ASN A 82 23.52 -1.57 2.72
N ASN A 83 22.67 -0.70 2.18
CA ASN A 83 22.61 -0.46 0.73
C ASN A 83 23.88 0.20 0.21
N TYR A 84 24.42 1.18 0.93
CA TYR A 84 25.69 1.83 0.61
C TYR A 84 26.86 0.84 0.55
N ASN A 85 26.90 -0.10 1.48
CA ASN A 85 27.93 -1.15 1.54
C ASN A 85 27.61 -2.37 0.67
N TYR A 86 26.60 -2.30 -0.22
CA TYR A 86 26.13 -3.42 -1.04
C TYR A 86 25.69 -4.66 -0.26
N ASN A 87 25.44 -4.52 1.04
CA ASN A 87 24.94 -5.57 1.91
C ASN A 87 23.40 -5.57 1.88
N ARG A 88 22.81 -6.32 0.96
CA ARG A 88 21.35 -6.38 0.76
C ARG A 88 20.73 -7.37 1.73
N LEU A 89 20.18 -6.88 2.82
CA LEU A 89 19.45 -7.67 3.79
C LEU A 89 17.97 -7.81 3.38
N VAL A 90 17.45 -9.03 3.44
CA VAL A 90 16.05 -9.33 3.13
C VAL A 90 15.07 -8.60 4.07
N ASN A 91 15.49 -8.37 5.31
CA ASN A 91 14.68 -7.70 6.35
C ASN A 91 14.99 -6.20 6.49
N ASN A 92 15.53 -5.56 5.46
CA ASN A 92 15.78 -4.11 5.51
C ASN A 92 14.47 -3.34 5.59
N GLY A 93 14.18 -2.72 6.75
CA GLY A 93 12.92 -2.03 7.01
C GLY A 93 12.69 -0.83 6.09
N ARG A 94 13.75 -0.17 5.58
CA ARG A 94 13.61 0.95 4.63
C ARG A 94 13.18 0.49 3.26
N VAL A 95 13.71 -0.64 2.78
CA VAL A 95 13.28 -1.27 1.54
C VAL A 95 11.83 -1.73 1.66
N ASN A 96 11.46 -2.35 2.79
CA ASN A 96 10.07 -2.73 3.07
C ASN A 96 9.13 -1.51 3.12
N THR A 97 9.60 -0.38 3.66
CA THR A 97 8.84 0.88 3.67
C THR A 97 8.57 1.36 2.25
N TYR A 98 9.59 1.40 1.39
CA TYR A 98 9.43 1.76 -0.02
C TYR A 98 8.40 0.86 -0.73
N TYR A 99 8.52 -0.45 -0.55
CA TYR A 99 7.58 -1.42 -1.10
C TYR A 99 6.14 -1.16 -0.62
N SER A 100 5.96 -0.99 0.68
CA SER A 100 4.64 -0.74 1.28
C SER A 100 4.00 0.56 0.79
N TYR A 101 4.75 1.65 0.69
CA TYR A 101 4.23 2.91 0.15
C TYR A 101 3.87 2.79 -1.33
N SER A 102 4.65 2.06 -2.12
CA SER A 102 4.33 1.80 -3.52
C SER A 102 2.96 1.15 -3.68
N PHE A 103 2.69 0.09 -2.92
CA PHE A 103 1.40 -0.60 -2.99
C PHE A 103 0.24 0.18 -2.36
N LYS A 104 0.51 1.04 -1.37
CA LYS A 104 -0.51 1.97 -0.86
C LYS A 104 -0.95 2.96 -1.93
N ILE A 105 0.00 3.56 -2.67
CA ILE A 105 -0.31 4.46 -3.79
C ILE A 105 -1.08 3.72 -4.88
N ILE A 106 -0.63 2.54 -5.29
CA ILE A 106 -1.31 1.73 -6.31
C ILE A 106 -2.75 1.40 -5.87
N ALA A 107 -2.95 0.97 -4.64
CA ALA A 107 -4.28 0.69 -4.11
C ALA A 107 -5.18 1.94 -4.11
N GLY A 108 -4.68 3.07 -3.63
CA GLY A 108 -5.41 4.33 -3.66
C GLY A 108 -5.77 4.77 -5.08
N THR A 109 -4.84 4.67 -6.04
CA THR A 109 -5.14 4.99 -7.45
C THR A 109 -6.18 4.07 -8.05
N ASN A 110 -6.14 2.77 -7.74
CA ASN A 110 -7.13 1.81 -8.21
C ASN A 110 -8.53 2.11 -7.65
N ILE A 111 -8.63 2.52 -6.38
CA ILE A 111 -9.91 2.93 -5.77
C ILE A 111 -10.49 4.13 -6.53
N VAL A 112 -9.71 5.18 -6.77
CA VAL A 112 -10.20 6.37 -7.50
C VAL A 112 -10.65 5.98 -8.91
N LEU A 113 -9.82 5.24 -9.65
CA LEU A 113 -10.12 4.84 -11.03
C LEU A 113 -11.33 3.88 -11.15
N SER A 114 -11.70 3.19 -10.08
CA SER A 114 -12.91 2.36 -10.05
C SER A 114 -14.19 3.14 -9.82
N LYS A 115 -14.10 4.37 -9.28
CA LYS A 115 -15.25 5.17 -8.86
C LYS A 115 -15.66 6.23 -9.86
N ILE A 116 -14.70 6.84 -10.55
CA ILE A 116 -14.93 7.92 -11.49
C ILE A 116 -14.91 7.42 -12.93
N LYS A 117 -15.68 8.09 -13.79
CA LYS A 117 -15.81 7.73 -15.21
C LYS A 117 -15.29 8.86 -16.08
N GLU A 118 -14.55 8.50 -17.12
CA GLU A 118 -14.07 9.42 -18.15
C GLU A 118 -15.23 10.08 -18.90
N GLY A 119 -15.04 11.37 -19.22
CA GLY A 119 -15.97 12.14 -20.03
C GLY A 119 -17.19 12.70 -19.28
N VAL A 120 -17.28 12.55 -17.96
CA VAL A 120 -18.39 13.09 -17.17
C VAL A 120 -18.19 14.59 -16.90
N ASN A 121 -17.02 14.98 -16.45
CA ASN A 121 -16.62 16.36 -16.22
C ASN A 121 -15.10 16.51 -16.22
N LYS A 122 -14.61 17.75 -16.35
CA LYS A 122 -13.18 18.04 -16.44
C LYS A 122 -12.40 17.65 -15.17
N THR A 123 -13.01 17.76 -14.01
CA THR A 123 -12.37 17.43 -12.73
C THR A 123 -12.14 15.95 -12.63
N ASP A 124 -13.12 15.12 -12.99
CA ASP A 124 -12.97 13.66 -13.02
C ASP A 124 -11.94 13.22 -14.04
N ASP A 125 -11.95 13.80 -15.24
CA ASP A 125 -10.96 13.50 -16.28
C ASP A 125 -9.53 13.84 -15.83
N GLN A 126 -9.36 14.96 -15.13
CA GLN A 126 -8.08 15.31 -14.53
C GLN A 126 -7.65 14.31 -13.45
N MET A 127 -8.54 13.95 -12.53
CA MET A 127 -8.24 12.95 -11.49
C MET A 127 -7.89 11.58 -12.09
N ILE A 128 -8.57 11.17 -13.16
CA ILE A 128 -8.23 9.93 -13.89
C ILE A 128 -6.79 10.02 -14.43
N ALA A 129 -6.45 11.11 -15.11
CA ALA A 129 -5.13 11.31 -15.68
C ALA A 129 -4.03 11.31 -14.61
N GLU A 130 -4.24 12.02 -13.50
CA GLU A 130 -3.32 12.08 -12.37
C GLU A 130 -3.09 10.69 -11.74
N ASN A 131 -4.16 9.95 -11.47
CA ASN A 131 -4.06 8.62 -10.85
C ASN A 131 -3.45 7.57 -11.80
N LEU A 132 -3.72 7.64 -13.11
CA LEU A 132 -3.05 6.82 -14.11
C LEU A 132 -1.55 7.13 -14.18
N TYR A 133 -1.19 8.40 -14.15
CA TYR A 133 0.21 8.83 -14.12
C TYR A 133 0.92 8.32 -12.86
N LEU A 134 0.35 8.54 -11.67
CA LEU A 134 0.91 8.05 -10.41
C LEU A 134 1.11 6.54 -10.41
N ARG A 135 0.11 5.79 -10.85
CA ARG A 135 0.15 4.34 -10.92
C ARG A 135 1.24 3.84 -11.86
N SER A 136 1.33 4.41 -13.06
CA SER A 136 2.35 4.02 -14.05
C SER A 136 3.76 4.37 -13.58
N MET A 137 3.94 5.55 -12.97
CA MET A 137 5.21 5.97 -12.39
C MET A 137 5.66 5.01 -11.28
N VAL A 138 4.78 4.67 -10.35
CA VAL A 138 5.12 3.76 -9.24
C VAL A 138 5.47 2.37 -9.77
N TYR A 139 4.72 1.82 -10.73
CA TYR A 139 5.06 0.53 -11.35
C TYR A 139 6.40 0.56 -12.08
N PHE A 140 6.70 1.62 -12.82
CA PHE A 140 7.97 1.77 -13.50
C PHE A 140 9.15 1.70 -12.51
N TYR A 141 9.08 2.46 -11.42
CA TYR A 141 10.14 2.45 -10.41
C TYR A 141 10.20 1.17 -9.58
N LEU A 142 9.08 0.53 -9.30
CA LEU A 142 9.07 -0.81 -8.69
C LEU A 142 9.80 -1.83 -9.56
N THR A 143 9.54 -1.80 -10.88
CA THR A 143 10.20 -2.70 -11.83
C THR A 143 11.70 -2.44 -11.88
N ASN A 144 12.13 -1.17 -11.83
CA ASN A 144 13.56 -0.84 -11.82
C ASN A 144 14.27 -1.31 -10.53
N VAL A 145 13.59 -1.29 -9.39
CA VAL A 145 14.20 -1.67 -8.10
C VAL A 145 14.15 -3.18 -7.86
N PHE A 146 13.05 -3.84 -8.22
CA PHE A 146 12.79 -5.25 -7.88
C PHE A 146 12.73 -6.17 -9.09
N GLY A 147 12.61 -5.62 -10.30
CA GLY A 147 12.56 -6.40 -11.54
C GLY A 147 13.91 -7.05 -11.87
N ARG A 148 13.87 -8.19 -12.52
CA ARG A 148 15.08 -8.77 -13.10
C ARG A 148 15.51 -7.99 -14.34
N PRO A 149 16.80 -7.75 -14.52
CA PRO A 149 17.32 -7.18 -15.77
C PRO A 149 16.91 -8.05 -16.97
N TYR A 150 16.59 -7.41 -18.09
CA TYR A 150 16.13 -8.08 -19.30
C TYR A 150 17.08 -9.20 -19.79
N ASN A 151 18.38 -9.01 -19.61
CA ASN A 151 19.42 -9.98 -20.02
C ASN A 151 19.50 -11.23 -19.10
N GLN A 152 18.77 -11.27 -18.00
CA GLN A 152 18.74 -12.42 -17.08
C GLN A 152 17.54 -13.36 -17.33
N GLY A 153 16.72 -13.09 -18.37
CA GLY A 153 15.57 -13.90 -18.73
C GLY A 153 14.37 -13.73 -17.80
N ALA A 154 13.27 -14.42 -18.15
CA ALA A 154 12.07 -14.42 -17.32
C ALA A 154 12.31 -15.14 -15.99
N ALA A 155 11.63 -14.70 -14.93
CA ALA A 155 11.60 -15.44 -13.68
C ALA A 155 10.87 -16.77 -13.92
N THR A 156 11.57 -17.88 -13.73
CA THR A 156 10.95 -19.21 -13.71
C THR A 156 10.27 -19.46 -12.38
#